data_a05e1985381c019549f7c531eb978bc5
#
_entry.id   a05e1985381c019549f7c531eb978bc5
#
_cell.length_a   1.000
_cell.length_b   1.000
_cell.length_c   1.000
_cell.angle_alpha   90.00
_cell.angle_beta   90.00
_cell.angle_gamma   90.00
#
_symmetry.space_group_name_H-M   'P 1'
#
loop_
_entity.id
_entity.type
_entity.pdbx_description
1 polymer ?
#
loop_
_entity_poly.entity_id
_entity_poly.type
_entity_poly.pdbx_seq_one_letter_code
_entity_poly.pdbx_strand_id
1 'polypeptide(L)'
;YPTEKTRRSNFRHRPIGIGVQGLADVFFLLGMPFLSEEAREVNRRIFETIYHGALETSCELAIEEGPYETFYGSPASQGILQFDMWNVDVSNANYDWAGLKNRIIANGLRNSLLLAPMPTASTSQILGFNECIEPITSNIYSRRTLAGEFIQANKYLIADLMSFNLWNDQLKNNIIANNGSIQQISGIPQEIKDKYKTVWEMSMKG
;
A
#
# COMPACT_ATOMS: atom_id res chain seq x y z
N TYR A 1 16.95 3.74 -23.13
CA TYR A 1 16.49 5.11 -22.86
C TYR A 1 16.14 5.79 -24.18
N PRO A 2 15.03 6.51 -24.26
CA PRO A 2 14.57 7.13 -25.51
C PRO A 2 15.46 8.33 -25.95
N THR A 3 16.10 9.00 -25.01
CA THR A 3 17.03 10.10 -25.30
C THR A 3 18.26 10.06 -24.39
N GLU A 4 19.37 10.68 -24.82
CA GLU A 4 20.59 10.76 -24.02
C GLU A 4 20.37 11.61 -22.74
N LYS A 5 19.47 12.60 -22.78
CA LYS A 5 19.13 13.40 -21.59
C LYS A 5 18.46 12.54 -20.51
N THR A 6 17.51 11.68 -20.90
CA THR A 6 16.85 10.77 -19.95
C THR A 6 17.83 9.73 -19.40
N ARG A 7 18.69 9.17 -20.25
CA ARG A 7 19.75 8.27 -19.83
C ARG A 7 20.66 8.93 -18.79
N ARG A 8 21.18 10.13 -19.08
CA ARG A 8 22.05 10.88 -18.17
C ARG A 8 21.37 11.17 -16.83
N SER A 9 20.12 11.60 -16.83
CA SER A 9 19.37 11.87 -15.60
C SER A 9 19.21 10.61 -14.75
N ASN A 10 18.82 9.50 -15.37
CA ASN A 10 18.63 8.23 -14.65
C ASN A 10 19.93 7.69 -14.07
N PHE A 11 21.02 7.69 -14.83
CA PHE A 11 22.31 7.24 -14.32
C PHE A 11 22.88 8.12 -13.22
N ARG A 12 22.60 9.42 -13.28
CA ARG A 12 23.02 10.39 -12.27
C ARG A 12 22.34 10.20 -10.93
N HIS A 13 21.04 9.86 -10.94
CA HIS A 13 20.20 9.81 -9.72
C HIS A 13 19.77 8.40 -9.33
N ARG A 14 19.73 7.48 -10.31
CA ARG A 14 19.32 6.06 -10.11
C ARG A 14 18.04 5.90 -9.29
N PRO A 15 16.96 6.64 -9.62
CA PRO A 15 15.70 6.52 -8.90
C PRO A 15 15.05 5.16 -9.18
N ILE A 16 14.49 4.56 -8.15
CA ILE A 16 13.58 3.41 -8.25
C ILE A 16 12.28 3.75 -7.52
N GLY A 17 11.24 2.97 -7.77
CA GLY A 17 9.94 3.16 -7.12
C GLY A 17 9.38 1.82 -6.65
N ILE A 18 9.56 1.53 -5.38
CA ILE A 18 8.97 0.36 -4.73
C ILE A 18 7.57 0.75 -4.26
N GLY A 19 6.57 -0.04 -4.62
CA GLY A 19 5.19 0.15 -4.21
C GLY A 19 4.55 -1.17 -3.82
N VAL A 20 3.31 -1.11 -3.35
CA VAL A 20 2.51 -2.26 -2.93
C VAL A 20 1.16 -2.26 -3.63
N GLN A 21 0.48 -3.38 -3.60
CA GLN A 21 -0.93 -3.54 -3.95
C GLN A 21 -1.56 -4.56 -3.03
N GLY A 22 -2.87 -4.48 -2.83
CA GLY A 22 -3.61 -5.42 -2.01
C GLY A 22 -3.55 -5.14 -0.51
N LEU A 23 -3.31 -3.89 -0.07
CA LEU A 23 -3.32 -3.59 1.36
C LEU A 23 -4.69 -3.87 1.99
N ALA A 24 -5.78 -3.51 1.29
CA ALA A 24 -7.13 -3.82 1.75
C ALA A 24 -7.37 -5.34 1.86
N ASP A 25 -6.82 -6.11 0.91
CA ASP A 25 -6.91 -7.58 0.93
C ASP A 25 -6.21 -8.16 2.17
N VAL A 26 -5.06 -7.62 2.55
CA VAL A 26 -4.34 -8.02 3.78
C VAL A 26 -5.23 -7.80 5.01
N PHE A 27 -5.89 -6.65 5.12
CA PHE A 27 -6.77 -6.36 6.25
C PHE A 27 -8.00 -7.30 6.28
N PHE A 28 -8.58 -7.60 5.12
CA PHE A 28 -9.67 -8.59 5.04
C PHE A 28 -9.22 -9.98 5.51
N LEU A 29 -8.04 -10.43 5.08
CA LEU A 29 -7.49 -11.73 5.49
C LEU A 29 -7.16 -11.78 6.98
N LEU A 30 -6.71 -10.66 7.57
CA LEU A 30 -6.44 -10.56 9.00
C LEU A 30 -7.70 -10.29 9.83
N GLY A 31 -8.87 -10.11 9.21
CA GLY A 31 -10.13 -9.83 9.89
C GLY A 31 -10.25 -8.42 10.46
N MET A 32 -9.48 -7.47 9.93
CA MET A 32 -9.36 -6.11 10.47
C MET A 32 -10.20 -5.11 9.66
N PRO A 33 -11.00 -4.25 10.31
CA PRO A 33 -11.57 -3.07 9.66
C PRO A 33 -10.45 -2.11 9.20
N PHE A 34 -10.60 -1.51 8.02
CA PHE A 34 -9.56 -0.71 7.37
C PHE A 34 -9.03 0.45 8.22
N LEU A 35 -9.90 1.09 9.02
CA LEU A 35 -9.54 2.21 9.90
C LEU A 35 -9.30 1.80 11.36
N SER A 36 -9.15 0.50 11.66
CA SER A 36 -8.87 0.07 13.03
C SER A 36 -7.42 0.38 13.44
N GLU A 37 -7.18 0.47 14.74
CA GLU A 37 -5.82 0.69 15.27
C GLU A 37 -4.89 -0.49 14.93
N GLU A 38 -5.42 -1.71 14.90
CA GLU A 38 -4.68 -2.91 14.50
C GLU A 38 -4.25 -2.83 13.04
N ALA A 39 -5.15 -2.40 12.14
CA ALA A 39 -4.82 -2.20 10.74
C ALA A 39 -3.78 -1.09 10.56
N ARG A 40 -3.88 0.00 11.32
CA ARG A 40 -2.89 1.09 11.33
C ARG A 40 -1.51 0.59 11.75
N GLU A 41 -1.44 -0.23 12.80
CA GLU A 41 -0.17 -0.80 13.25
C GLU A 41 0.43 -1.79 12.23
N VAL A 42 -0.39 -2.64 11.61
CA VAL A 42 0.05 -3.53 10.53
C VAL A 42 0.58 -2.72 9.35
N ASN A 43 -0.13 -1.67 8.93
CA ASN A 43 0.31 -0.76 7.89
C ASN A 43 1.65 -0.11 8.22
N ARG A 44 1.81 0.41 9.44
CA ARG A 44 3.05 1.00 9.91
C ARG A 44 4.22 0.02 9.79
N ARG A 45 4.03 -1.22 10.25
CA ARG A 45 5.07 -2.28 10.17
C ARG A 45 5.43 -2.65 8.75
N ILE A 46 4.44 -2.77 7.85
CA ILE A 46 4.68 -3.08 6.43
C ILE A 46 5.59 -2.02 5.82
N PHE A 47 5.23 -0.74 5.94
CA PHE A 47 5.99 0.34 5.32
C PHE A 47 7.31 0.63 6.02
N GLU A 48 7.39 0.46 7.34
CA GLU A 48 8.66 0.51 8.07
C GLU A 48 9.63 -0.55 7.54
N THR A 49 9.18 -1.80 7.40
CA THR A 49 10.00 -2.90 6.90
C THR A 49 10.48 -2.67 5.47
N ILE A 50 9.57 -2.24 4.58
CA ILE A 50 9.90 -1.96 3.18
C ILE A 50 10.92 -0.81 3.09
N TYR A 51 10.71 0.26 3.86
CA TYR A 51 11.59 1.43 3.83
C TYR A 51 12.97 1.12 4.40
N HIS A 52 13.02 0.40 5.53
CA HIS A 52 14.29 -0.03 6.12
C HIS A 52 15.08 -0.91 5.15
N GLY A 53 14.47 -1.99 4.64
CA GLY A 53 15.14 -2.90 3.72
C GLY A 53 15.59 -2.23 2.42
N ALA A 54 14.79 -1.30 1.89
CA ALA A 54 15.17 -0.53 0.70
C ALA A 54 16.39 0.36 0.95
N LEU A 55 16.45 1.07 2.08
CA LEU A 55 17.57 1.91 2.46
C LEU A 55 18.83 1.07 2.75
N GLU A 56 18.68 -0.02 3.49
CA GLU A 56 19.78 -0.93 3.83
C GLU A 56 20.44 -1.49 2.57
N THR A 57 19.63 -2.09 1.68
CA THR A 57 20.14 -2.63 0.40
C THR A 57 20.73 -1.54 -0.51
N SER A 58 20.12 -0.35 -0.56
CA SER A 58 20.68 0.76 -1.34
C SER A 58 22.01 1.26 -0.77
N CYS A 59 22.20 1.18 0.55
CA CYS A 59 23.48 1.47 1.20
C CYS A 59 24.54 0.39 0.89
N GLU A 60 24.16 -0.87 0.91
CA GLU A 60 25.04 -1.99 0.51
C GLU A 60 25.50 -1.86 -0.92
N LEU A 61 24.58 -1.59 -1.84
CA LEU A 61 24.90 -1.34 -3.25
C LEU A 61 25.80 -0.09 -3.41
N ALA A 62 25.67 0.91 -2.56
CA ALA A 62 26.55 2.08 -2.59
C ALA A 62 27.97 1.75 -2.13
N ILE A 63 28.15 0.80 -1.22
CA ILE A 63 29.49 0.29 -0.83
C ILE A 63 30.17 -0.42 -2.02
N GLU A 64 29.42 -1.21 -2.78
CA GLU A 64 29.94 -1.98 -3.90
C GLU A 64 30.16 -1.14 -5.18
N GLU A 65 29.18 -0.31 -5.53
CA GLU A 65 29.14 0.39 -6.82
C GLU A 65 29.27 1.92 -6.72
N GLY A 66 29.41 2.47 -5.51
CA GLY A 66 29.42 3.89 -5.20
C GLY A 66 28.01 4.49 -5.07
N PRO A 67 27.88 5.59 -4.34
CA PRO A 67 26.60 6.29 -4.18
C PRO A 67 26.14 6.92 -5.51
N TYR A 68 24.85 7.33 -5.56
CA TYR A 68 24.41 8.12 -6.70
C TYR A 68 25.12 9.47 -6.74
N GLU A 69 25.34 10.02 -7.94
CA GLU A 69 26.26 11.16 -8.19
C GLU A 69 25.97 12.40 -7.32
N THR A 70 24.68 12.67 -7.05
CA THR A 70 24.25 13.86 -6.28
C THR A 70 23.91 13.52 -4.82
N PHE A 71 24.46 12.45 -4.27
CA PHE A 71 24.21 12.05 -2.89
C PHE A 71 24.70 13.12 -1.89
N TYR A 72 25.91 13.61 -2.07
CA TYR A 72 26.50 14.62 -1.18
C TYR A 72 25.74 15.94 -1.29
N GLY A 73 25.32 16.47 -0.12
CA GLY A 73 24.44 17.63 -0.02
C GLY A 73 22.93 17.29 0.00
N SER A 74 22.56 16.02 -0.19
CA SER A 74 21.20 15.56 0.04
C SER A 74 20.85 15.47 1.54
N PRO A 75 19.57 15.48 1.93
CA PRO A 75 19.19 15.24 3.33
C PRO A 75 19.71 13.90 3.86
N ALA A 76 19.67 12.85 3.06
CA ALA A 76 20.18 11.53 3.45
C ALA A 76 21.67 11.52 3.76
N SER A 77 22.47 12.36 3.09
CA SER A 77 23.91 12.52 3.40
C SER A 77 24.18 13.15 4.76
N GLN A 78 23.15 13.74 5.37
CA GLN A 78 23.18 14.31 6.73
C GLN A 78 22.46 13.41 7.75
N GLY A 79 22.05 12.21 7.35
CA GLY A 79 21.27 11.30 8.18
C GLY A 79 19.80 11.71 8.36
N ILE A 80 19.30 12.62 7.54
CA ILE A 80 17.92 13.05 7.56
C ILE A 80 17.13 12.18 6.58
N LEU A 81 16.25 11.33 7.10
CA LEU A 81 15.38 10.45 6.34
C LEU A 81 13.96 11.00 6.28
N GLN A 82 13.06 10.33 5.56
CA GLN A 82 11.70 10.83 5.33
C GLN A 82 10.90 11.02 6.62
N PHE A 83 11.01 10.10 7.56
CA PHE A 83 10.32 10.22 8.85
C PHE A 83 10.84 11.38 9.71
N ASP A 84 12.12 11.75 9.60
CA ASP A 84 12.65 12.94 10.26
C ASP A 84 12.02 14.22 9.69
N MET A 85 11.86 14.29 8.36
CA MET A 85 11.21 15.44 7.71
C MET A 85 9.73 15.57 8.09
N TRP A 86 9.09 14.47 8.45
CA TRP A 86 7.69 14.44 8.90
C TRP A 86 7.56 14.55 10.43
N ASN A 87 8.66 14.66 11.15
CA ASN A 87 8.70 14.65 12.62
C ASN A 87 8.02 13.42 13.24
N VAL A 88 8.18 12.26 12.61
CA VAL A 88 7.65 10.99 13.13
C VAL A 88 8.66 10.41 14.09
N ASP A 89 8.21 10.11 15.32
CA ASP A 89 9.01 9.42 16.32
C ASP A 89 9.18 7.94 15.96
N VAL A 90 10.41 7.48 15.85
CA VAL A 90 10.79 6.11 15.59
C VAL A 90 11.47 5.42 16.79
N SER A 91 11.35 5.98 17.98
CA SER A 91 11.96 5.44 19.21
C SER A 91 11.46 4.03 19.56
N ASN A 92 10.22 3.70 19.19
CA ASN A 92 9.59 2.39 19.35
C ASN A 92 9.58 1.56 18.06
N ALA A 93 10.45 1.88 17.11
CA ALA A 93 10.54 1.17 15.83
C ALA A 93 11.14 -0.23 15.99
N ASN A 94 10.87 -1.10 15.01
CA ASN A 94 11.37 -2.49 15.03
C ASN A 94 12.83 -2.62 14.57
N TYR A 95 13.43 -1.55 14.04
CA TYR A 95 14.74 -1.55 13.41
C TYR A 95 15.69 -0.53 14.04
N ASP A 96 17.01 -0.80 13.95
CA ASP A 96 18.06 0.15 14.36
C ASP A 96 18.23 1.26 13.32
N TRP A 97 17.37 2.25 13.38
CA TRP A 97 17.43 3.43 12.50
C TRP A 97 18.68 4.27 12.72
N ALA A 98 19.21 4.34 13.95
CA ALA A 98 20.41 5.10 14.25
C ALA A 98 21.66 4.46 13.61
N GLY A 99 21.80 3.14 13.72
CA GLY A 99 22.85 2.40 13.05
C GLY A 99 22.79 2.51 11.54
N LEU A 100 21.58 2.38 10.96
CA LEU A 100 21.38 2.52 9.50
C LEU A 100 21.72 3.95 9.03
N LYS A 101 21.31 5.00 9.73
CA LYS A 101 21.66 6.40 9.41
C LYS A 101 23.19 6.60 9.39
N ASN A 102 23.90 6.08 10.39
CA ASN A 102 25.36 6.17 10.46
C ASN A 102 26.02 5.45 9.25
N ARG A 103 25.52 4.27 8.86
CA ARG A 103 25.98 3.56 7.65
C ARG A 103 25.74 4.38 6.39
N ILE A 104 24.56 5.00 6.24
CA ILE A 104 24.21 5.85 5.09
C ILE A 104 25.12 7.08 5.02
N ILE A 105 25.35 7.76 6.13
CA ILE A 105 26.25 8.94 6.18
C ILE A 105 27.66 8.54 5.72
N ALA A 106 28.16 7.39 6.17
CA ALA A 106 29.52 6.93 5.87
C ALA A 106 29.69 6.44 4.42
N ASN A 107 28.69 5.75 3.86
CA ASN A 107 28.83 5.01 2.59
C ASN A 107 27.96 5.55 1.45
N GLY A 108 26.92 6.31 1.77
CA GLY A 108 25.94 6.81 0.81
C GLY A 108 24.79 5.86 0.53
N LEU A 109 23.99 6.24 -0.45
CA LEU A 109 22.91 5.44 -1.04
C LEU A 109 23.14 5.30 -2.54
N ARG A 110 22.85 4.13 -3.10
CA ARG A 110 22.91 3.90 -4.55
C ARG A 110 21.79 4.58 -5.30
N ASN A 111 20.62 4.71 -4.68
CA ASN A 111 19.39 5.19 -5.28
C ASN A 111 18.93 6.50 -4.61
N SER A 112 18.59 7.51 -5.40
CA SER A 112 18.12 8.79 -4.87
C SER A 112 16.67 8.75 -4.39
N LEU A 113 15.85 7.87 -4.95
CA LEU A 113 14.47 7.60 -4.56
C LEU A 113 14.29 6.09 -4.46
N LEU A 114 13.48 5.64 -3.51
CA LEU A 114 13.29 4.23 -3.20
C LEU A 114 11.83 3.82 -3.24
N LEU A 115 10.95 4.48 -2.48
CA LEU A 115 9.52 4.16 -2.41
C LEU A 115 8.72 5.15 -3.26
N ALA A 116 7.85 4.60 -4.10
CA ALA A 116 6.89 5.36 -4.88
C ALA A 116 5.64 4.50 -5.13
N PRO A 117 4.73 4.40 -4.16
CA PRO A 117 3.47 3.69 -4.35
C PRO A 117 2.72 4.25 -5.55
N MET A 118 2.47 3.39 -6.53
CA MET A 118 1.73 3.74 -7.75
C MET A 118 0.32 3.17 -7.69
N PRO A 119 -0.66 3.67 -8.48
CA PRO A 119 -2.05 3.21 -8.43
C PRO A 119 -2.28 1.72 -8.71
N THR A 120 -1.38 1.04 -9.38
CA THR A 120 -1.44 -0.41 -9.71
C THR A 120 -2.71 -0.85 -10.47
N ALA A 121 -3.36 0.05 -11.21
CA ALA A 121 -4.67 -0.15 -11.83
C ALA A 121 -4.81 -1.39 -12.73
N SER A 122 -3.72 -1.84 -13.37
CA SER A 122 -3.73 -3.04 -14.22
C SER A 122 -3.13 -4.25 -13.49
N THR A 123 -2.03 -4.07 -12.78
CA THR A 123 -1.32 -5.17 -12.12
C THR A 123 -2.12 -5.77 -10.97
N SER A 124 -2.82 -4.95 -10.19
CA SER A 124 -3.72 -5.42 -9.13
C SER A 124 -4.85 -6.29 -9.69
N GLN A 125 -5.41 -5.91 -10.84
CA GLN A 125 -6.48 -6.67 -11.50
C GLN A 125 -5.99 -8.02 -12.03
N ILE A 126 -4.78 -8.07 -12.60
CA ILE A 126 -4.18 -9.32 -13.09
C ILE A 126 -3.99 -10.31 -11.93
N LEU A 127 -3.59 -9.83 -10.77
CA LEU A 127 -3.36 -10.64 -9.59
C LEU A 127 -4.62 -10.88 -8.74
N GLY A 128 -5.73 -10.17 -9.03
CA GLY A 128 -6.98 -10.30 -8.30
C GLY A 128 -6.96 -9.69 -6.90
N PHE A 129 -6.24 -8.58 -6.74
CA PHE A 129 -6.15 -7.78 -5.52
C PHE A 129 -6.76 -6.39 -5.71
N ASN A 130 -7.01 -5.69 -4.61
CA ASN A 130 -7.36 -4.28 -4.64
C ASN A 130 -6.15 -3.40 -5.00
N GLU A 131 -6.42 -2.20 -5.46
CA GLU A 131 -5.41 -1.29 -5.98
C GLU A 131 -4.57 -0.69 -4.84
N CYS A 132 -3.23 -0.70 -4.99
CA CYS A 132 -2.26 -0.02 -4.14
C CYS A 132 -2.57 -0.14 -2.63
N ILE A 133 -2.70 0.99 -1.96
CA ILE A 133 -3.06 1.13 -0.53
C ILE A 133 -4.52 1.55 -0.35
N GLU A 134 -5.30 1.55 -1.43
CA GLU A 134 -6.67 2.06 -1.41
C GLU A 134 -7.63 1.12 -0.68
N PRO A 135 -8.61 1.66 0.07
CA PRO A 135 -9.77 0.88 0.48
C PRO A 135 -10.64 0.55 -0.74
N ILE A 136 -11.53 -0.43 -0.60
CA ILE A 136 -12.43 -0.80 -1.68
C ILE A 136 -13.45 0.32 -1.97
N THR A 137 -13.78 0.51 -3.24
CA THR A 137 -14.80 1.47 -3.66
C THR A 137 -16.21 0.87 -3.63
N SER A 138 -16.32 -0.44 -3.79
CA SER A 138 -17.59 -1.18 -3.79
C SER A 138 -17.34 -2.66 -3.53
N ASN A 139 -18.24 -3.34 -2.84
CA ASN A 139 -18.13 -4.80 -2.64
C ASN A 139 -18.64 -5.60 -3.84
N ILE A 140 -19.52 -5.04 -4.68
CA ILE A 140 -19.96 -5.64 -5.95
C ILE A 140 -20.14 -4.51 -6.97
N TYR A 141 -19.44 -4.60 -8.09
CA TYR A 141 -19.54 -3.61 -9.17
C TYR A 141 -19.35 -4.25 -10.54
N SER A 142 -19.79 -3.54 -11.57
CA SER A 142 -19.55 -3.93 -12.96
C SER A 142 -18.31 -3.20 -13.49
N ARG A 143 -17.40 -3.97 -14.07
CA ARG A 143 -16.22 -3.44 -14.76
C ARG A 143 -16.36 -3.58 -16.25
N ARG A 144 -16.38 -2.46 -16.94
CA ARG A 144 -16.42 -2.43 -18.41
C ARG A 144 -15.01 -2.33 -18.98
N THR A 145 -14.68 -3.24 -19.88
CA THR A 145 -13.43 -3.28 -20.63
C THR A 145 -13.71 -3.38 -22.12
N LEU A 146 -12.67 -3.32 -22.95
CA LEU A 146 -12.81 -3.57 -24.41
C LEU A 146 -13.29 -5.00 -24.71
N ALA A 147 -13.04 -5.95 -23.84
CA ALA A 147 -13.45 -7.35 -23.99
C ALA A 147 -14.88 -7.63 -23.51
N GLY A 148 -15.55 -6.67 -22.85
CA GLY A 148 -16.90 -6.82 -22.32
C GLY A 148 -17.09 -6.22 -20.94
N GLU A 149 -18.23 -6.57 -20.33
CA GLU A 149 -18.62 -6.14 -19.00
C GLU A 149 -18.57 -7.34 -18.05
N PHE A 150 -17.86 -7.17 -16.92
CA PHE A 150 -17.59 -8.23 -15.95
C PHE A 150 -18.04 -7.77 -14.56
N ILE A 151 -18.80 -8.62 -13.88
CA ILE A 151 -19.17 -8.38 -12.49
C ILE A 151 -17.97 -8.77 -11.61
N GLN A 152 -17.52 -7.82 -10.83
CA GLN A 152 -16.50 -8.00 -9.80
C GLN A 152 -17.18 -8.03 -8.43
N ALA A 153 -16.80 -8.98 -7.60
CA ALA A 153 -17.34 -9.10 -6.26
C ALA A 153 -16.20 -9.34 -5.26
N ASN A 154 -16.33 -8.73 -4.08
CA ASN A 154 -15.38 -8.93 -2.99
C ASN A 154 -15.48 -10.37 -2.47
N LYS A 155 -14.51 -11.18 -2.87
CA LYS A 155 -14.44 -12.62 -2.52
C LYS A 155 -14.41 -12.87 -1.02
N TYR A 156 -13.81 -11.97 -0.24
CA TYR A 156 -13.72 -12.08 1.22
C TYR A 156 -15.07 -11.86 1.88
N LEU A 157 -15.80 -10.83 1.45
CA LEU A 157 -17.16 -10.59 1.92
C LEU A 157 -18.09 -11.77 1.62
N ILE A 158 -18.01 -12.32 0.40
CA ILE A 158 -18.84 -13.48 0.02
C ILE A 158 -18.50 -14.66 0.91
N ALA A 159 -17.21 -14.96 1.14
CA ALA A 159 -16.78 -16.06 2.00
C ALA A 159 -17.29 -15.90 3.45
N ASP A 160 -17.17 -14.69 4.01
CA ASP A 160 -17.69 -14.41 5.35
C ASP A 160 -19.23 -14.56 5.40
N LEU A 161 -19.96 -13.97 4.45
CA LEU A 161 -21.43 -14.12 4.40
C LEU A 161 -21.88 -15.56 4.23
N MET A 162 -21.13 -16.38 3.48
CA MET A 162 -21.38 -17.82 3.36
C MET A 162 -21.15 -18.54 4.69
N SER A 163 -20.12 -18.21 5.43
CA SER A 163 -19.83 -18.82 6.74
C SER A 163 -20.93 -18.55 7.77
N PHE A 164 -21.61 -17.42 7.64
CA PHE A 164 -22.78 -17.05 8.47
C PHE A 164 -24.13 -17.55 7.89
N ASN A 165 -24.11 -18.30 6.79
CA ASN A 165 -25.32 -18.75 6.06
C ASN A 165 -26.23 -17.58 5.61
N LEU A 166 -25.65 -16.41 5.32
CA LEU A 166 -26.40 -15.22 4.90
C LEU A 166 -26.40 -15.03 3.39
N TRP A 167 -25.44 -15.60 2.65
CA TRP A 167 -25.30 -15.40 1.21
C TRP A 167 -26.41 -16.05 0.43
N ASN A 168 -27.15 -15.26 -0.33
CA ASN A 168 -28.21 -15.70 -1.26
C ASN A 168 -28.44 -14.64 -2.35
N ASP A 169 -29.27 -14.96 -3.37
CA ASP A 169 -29.55 -14.05 -4.49
C ASP A 169 -30.24 -12.76 -4.05
N GLN A 170 -31.09 -12.80 -3.05
CA GLN A 170 -31.74 -11.60 -2.52
C GLN A 170 -30.73 -10.66 -1.89
N LEU A 171 -29.81 -11.17 -1.05
CA LEU A 171 -28.76 -10.37 -0.44
C LEU A 171 -27.82 -9.79 -1.50
N LYS A 172 -27.39 -10.59 -2.48
CA LYS A 172 -26.60 -10.12 -3.62
C LYS A 172 -27.26 -8.92 -4.32
N ASN A 173 -28.56 -9.06 -4.64
CA ASN A 173 -29.31 -7.98 -5.31
C ASN A 173 -29.44 -6.75 -4.42
N ASN A 174 -29.61 -6.91 -3.11
CA ASN A 174 -29.62 -5.81 -2.15
C ASN A 174 -28.28 -5.08 -2.11
N ILE A 175 -27.16 -5.80 -2.13
CA ILE A 175 -25.81 -5.20 -2.17
C ILE A 175 -25.65 -4.37 -3.45
N ILE A 176 -26.06 -4.91 -4.60
CA ILE A 176 -26.01 -4.20 -5.89
C ILE A 176 -26.88 -2.94 -5.85
N ALA A 177 -28.10 -3.03 -5.34
CA ALA A 177 -29.02 -1.90 -5.21
C ALA A 177 -28.49 -0.78 -4.28
N ASN A 178 -27.63 -1.14 -3.33
CA ASN A 178 -26.95 -0.20 -2.41
C ASN A 178 -25.55 0.18 -2.90
N ASN A 179 -25.28 0.12 -4.22
CA ASN A 179 -23.98 0.48 -4.83
C ASN A 179 -22.78 -0.27 -4.22
N GLY A 180 -22.98 -1.52 -3.83
CA GLY A 180 -21.96 -2.36 -3.21
C GLY A 180 -21.74 -2.14 -1.72
N SER A 181 -22.54 -1.29 -1.07
CA SER A 181 -22.55 -1.12 0.38
C SER A 181 -23.38 -2.20 1.06
N ILE A 182 -22.95 -2.62 2.26
CA ILE A 182 -23.71 -3.51 3.14
C ILE A 182 -24.23 -2.82 4.40
N GLN A 183 -23.95 -1.52 4.58
CA GLN A 183 -24.19 -0.81 5.83
C GLN A 183 -25.67 -0.73 6.20
N GLN A 184 -26.54 -0.51 5.20
CA GLN A 184 -28.00 -0.37 5.41
C GLN A 184 -28.76 -1.69 5.34
N ILE A 185 -28.09 -2.80 5.08
CA ILE A 185 -28.75 -4.10 4.93
C ILE A 185 -28.96 -4.71 6.32
N SER A 186 -30.23 -5.00 6.65
CA SER A 186 -30.57 -5.69 7.91
C SER A 186 -30.12 -7.16 7.91
N GLY A 187 -29.86 -7.71 9.11
CA GLY A 187 -29.48 -9.11 9.25
C GLY A 187 -27.99 -9.42 9.08
N ILE A 188 -27.18 -8.47 8.62
CA ILE A 188 -25.72 -8.61 8.57
C ILE A 188 -25.13 -8.19 9.92
N PRO A 189 -24.26 -9.02 10.56
CA PRO A 189 -23.59 -8.68 11.81
C PRO A 189 -22.76 -7.39 11.69
N GLN A 190 -22.69 -6.62 12.79
CA GLN A 190 -21.99 -5.34 12.79
C GLN A 190 -20.49 -5.49 12.49
N GLU A 191 -19.87 -6.57 12.98
CA GLU A 191 -18.46 -6.88 12.73
C GLU A 191 -18.15 -7.02 11.21
N ILE A 192 -19.06 -7.65 10.45
CA ILE A 192 -18.95 -7.76 8.98
C ILE A 192 -19.15 -6.38 8.35
N LYS A 193 -20.13 -5.62 8.82
CA LYS A 193 -20.35 -4.26 8.31
C LYS A 193 -19.12 -3.38 8.51
N ASP A 194 -18.49 -3.41 9.68
CA ASP A 194 -17.32 -2.60 9.98
C ASP A 194 -16.09 -3.02 9.15
N LYS A 195 -15.90 -4.32 8.93
CA LYS A 195 -14.81 -4.87 8.13
C LYS A 195 -14.91 -4.50 6.64
N TYR A 196 -16.12 -4.46 6.08
CA TYR A 196 -16.35 -4.29 4.63
C TYR A 196 -16.93 -2.92 4.26
N LYS A 197 -16.61 -1.88 5.03
CA LYS A 197 -16.90 -0.50 4.64
C LYS A 197 -16.23 -0.14 3.32
N THR A 198 -16.97 0.53 2.47
CA THR A 198 -16.42 1.13 1.25
C THR A 198 -15.74 2.47 1.57
N VAL A 199 -14.90 2.96 0.68
CA VAL A 199 -14.24 4.28 0.84
C VAL A 199 -15.23 5.41 1.13
N TRP A 200 -16.44 5.34 0.57
CA TRP A 200 -17.49 6.35 0.74
C TRP A 200 -18.08 6.39 2.15
N GLU A 201 -17.85 5.36 2.94
CA GLU A 201 -18.35 5.18 4.30
C GLU A 201 -17.26 5.42 5.36
N MET A 202 -16.08 5.82 4.91
CA MET A 202 -14.92 6.09 5.75
C MET A 202 -14.65 7.58 5.89
N SER A 203 -14.19 8.01 7.07
CA SER A 203 -13.70 9.38 7.27
C SER A 203 -12.38 9.58 6.51
N MET A 204 -12.27 10.67 5.75
CA MET A 204 -11.02 11.08 5.10
C MET A 204 -9.98 11.64 6.09
N LYS A 205 -10.34 11.79 7.36
CA LYS A 205 -9.46 12.19 8.46
C LYS A 205 -9.20 10.99 9.38
N GLY A 206 -8.73 9.90 8.82
CA GLY A 206 -8.35 8.71 9.58
C GLY A 206 -6.86 8.69 9.88
#